data_a018e5480acd130982c33431908198dd
#
_entry.id   a018e5480acd130982c33431908198dd
#
_cell.length_a   1.000
_cell.length_b   1.000
_cell.length_c   1.000
_cell.angle_alpha   90.00
_cell.angle_beta   90.00
_cell.angle_gamma   90.00
#
_symmetry.space_group_name_H-M   'P 1'
#
loop_
_entity.id
_entity.type
_entity.pdbx_description
1 polymer ?
#
loop_
_entity_poly.entity_id
_entity_poly.type
_entity_poly.pdbx_seq_one_letter_code
_entity_poly.pdbx_strand_id
1 'polypeptide(L)'
;MNYLQYSSKAGRRLFKRKIAAGLLSAFIITTIQLAAFFALYSLNNVSMFYDCNINSVFNALISWYDITFRQYIALTVMGIYILSFVTALISMFISSIGKSYIAVIGMLLPLTLFLIIVLLGNLIIDMTAIWKSELFLPISYLALTLIGIVIMSIRWKKERVLDIV
;
A
#
# COMPACT_ATOMS: atom_id res chain seq x y z
N MET A 1 27.98 9.71 10.24
CA MET A 1 27.70 9.17 11.59
C MET A 1 26.82 7.92 11.60
N ASN A 2 26.25 7.48 10.47
CA ASN A 2 25.34 6.32 10.42
C ASN A 2 26.06 4.95 10.28
N TYR A 3 27.35 4.92 9.98
CA TYR A 3 28.08 3.66 9.74
C TYR A 3 28.36 2.86 11.03
N LEU A 4 28.47 3.52 12.17
CA LEU A 4 28.76 2.88 13.47
C LEU A 4 27.53 2.20 14.10
N GLN A 5 26.30 2.59 13.70
CA GLN A 5 25.08 2.00 14.24
C GLN A 5 24.74 0.62 13.63
N TYR A 6 25.26 0.30 12.45
CA TYR A 6 24.89 -0.91 11.72
C TYR A 6 25.88 -2.07 11.86
N SER A 7 27.11 -1.81 12.33
CA SER A 7 28.16 -2.83 12.47
C SER A 7 28.01 -3.72 13.71
N SER A 8 27.07 -3.43 14.61
CA SER A 8 26.87 -4.22 15.82
C SER A 8 25.70 -5.21 15.69
N LYS A 9 25.79 -6.33 16.42
CA LYS A 9 24.71 -7.33 16.57
C LYS A 9 23.37 -6.67 16.99
N ALA A 10 23.40 -5.48 17.60
CA ALA A 10 22.27 -4.63 17.95
C ALA A 10 21.64 -3.94 16.72
N GLY A 11 22.42 -3.57 15.69
CA GLY A 11 21.93 -2.87 14.49
C GLY A 11 20.92 -3.68 13.68
N ARG A 12 21.15 -5.01 13.56
CA ARG A 12 20.24 -5.93 12.87
C ARG A 12 18.87 -6.05 13.56
N ARG A 13 18.86 -6.03 14.88
CA ARG A 13 17.61 -6.03 15.66
C ARG A 13 16.87 -4.70 15.52
N LEU A 14 17.60 -3.60 15.42
CA LEU A 14 17.04 -2.26 15.20
C LEU A 14 16.36 -2.13 13.82
N PHE A 15 16.98 -2.67 12.77
CA PHE A 15 16.39 -2.63 11.42
C PHE A 15 15.06 -3.40 11.36
N LYS A 16 15.01 -4.62 11.90
CA LYS A 16 13.76 -5.38 12.00
C LYS A 16 12.67 -4.63 12.75
N ARG A 17 13.05 -4.03 13.91
CA ARG A 17 12.10 -3.22 14.71
C ARG A 17 11.61 -1.99 13.95
N LYS A 18 12.48 -1.34 13.17
CA LYS A 18 12.11 -0.22 12.31
C LYS A 18 11.07 -0.61 11.27
N ILE A 19 11.28 -1.74 10.58
CA ILE A 19 10.31 -2.25 9.59
C ILE A 19 8.98 -2.58 10.27
N ALA A 20 9.01 -3.32 11.36
CA ALA A 20 7.81 -3.68 12.09
C ALA A 20 7.05 -2.44 12.59
N ALA A 21 7.75 -1.45 13.14
CA ALA A 21 7.15 -0.18 13.57
C ALA A 21 6.55 0.59 12.40
N GLY A 22 7.23 0.65 11.23
CA GLY A 22 6.71 1.33 10.05
C GLY A 22 5.45 0.66 9.49
N LEU A 23 5.43 -0.67 9.42
CA LEU A 23 4.23 -1.42 8.99
C LEU A 23 3.08 -1.28 9.98
N LEU A 24 3.37 -1.31 11.28
CA LEU A 24 2.38 -1.09 12.33
C LEU A 24 1.79 0.33 12.25
N SER A 25 2.62 1.34 12.04
CA SER A 25 2.16 2.72 11.84
C SER A 25 1.28 2.84 10.61
N ALA A 26 1.66 2.23 9.48
CA ALA A 26 0.85 2.21 8.27
C ALA A 26 -0.50 1.55 8.52
N PHE A 27 -0.53 0.40 9.22
CA PHE A 27 -1.76 -0.29 9.59
C PHE A 27 -2.68 0.60 10.44
N ILE A 28 -2.14 1.21 11.51
CA ILE A 28 -2.93 2.07 12.41
C ILE A 28 -3.50 3.28 11.67
N ILE A 29 -2.67 3.99 10.89
CA ILE A 29 -3.09 5.19 10.15
C ILE A 29 -4.19 4.82 9.14
N THR A 30 -3.98 3.74 8.36
CA THR A 30 -4.98 3.27 7.38
C THR A 30 -6.29 2.87 8.06
N THR A 31 -6.22 2.19 9.21
CA THR A 31 -7.41 1.80 9.96
C THR A 31 -8.19 3.02 10.46
N ILE A 32 -7.50 4.03 11.00
CA ILE A 32 -8.15 5.27 11.46
C ILE A 32 -8.82 6.00 10.28
N GLN A 33 -8.14 6.10 9.14
CA GLN A 33 -8.69 6.71 7.93
C GLN A 33 -9.93 5.96 7.43
N LEU A 34 -9.86 4.63 7.31
CA LEU A 34 -10.99 3.81 6.89
C LEU A 34 -12.15 3.92 7.88
N ALA A 35 -11.89 3.90 9.19
CA ALA A 35 -12.94 4.08 10.21
C ALA A 35 -13.64 5.43 10.06
N ALA A 36 -12.90 6.52 9.82
CA ALA A 36 -13.47 7.84 9.56
C ALA A 36 -14.32 7.85 8.28
N PHE A 37 -13.83 7.25 7.18
CA PHE A 37 -14.61 7.13 5.94
C PHE A 37 -15.89 6.32 6.14
N PHE A 38 -15.82 5.18 6.82
CA PHE A 38 -17.01 4.37 7.09
C PHE A 38 -18.01 5.06 8.01
N ALA A 39 -17.54 5.84 8.99
CA ALA A 39 -18.40 6.65 9.84
C ALA A 39 -19.18 7.68 9.02
N LEU A 40 -18.51 8.40 8.13
CA LEU A 40 -19.15 9.35 7.21
C LEU A 40 -20.09 8.66 6.22
N TYR A 41 -19.66 7.52 5.68
CA TYR A 41 -20.44 6.75 4.72
C TYR A 41 -21.73 6.17 5.32
N SER A 42 -21.71 5.78 6.59
CA SER A 42 -22.87 5.25 7.31
C SER A 42 -24.03 6.26 7.42
N LEU A 43 -23.72 7.57 7.34
CA LEU A 43 -24.75 8.61 7.36
C LEU A 43 -25.62 8.63 6.10
N ASN A 44 -25.18 8.01 5.01
CA ASN A 44 -25.90 7.99 3.74
C ASN A 44 -26.93 6.85 3.60
N ASN A 45 -27.14 6.05 4.64
CA ASN A 45 -28.12 4.93 4.68
C ASN A 45 -27.98 3.95 3.49
N VAL A 46 -26.77 3.71 3.03
CA VAL A 46 -26.47 2.84 1.87
C VAL A 46 -26.57 1.33 2.16
N SER A 47 -26.92 0.96 3.38
CA SER A 47 -27.02 -0.45 3.80
C SER A 47 -27.99 -1.27 2.97
N MET A 48 -29.03 -0.65 2.40
CA MET A 48 -30.00 -1.32 1.52
C MET A 48 -29.38 -1.85 0.21
N PHE A 49 -28.23 -1.33 -0.19
CA PHE A 49 -27.55 -1.75 -1.44
C PHE A 49 -26.50 -2.85 -1.22
N TYR A 50 -26.23 -3.26 0.01
CA TYR A 50 -25.13 -4.18 0.29
C TYR A 50 -25.25 -5.53 -0.39
N ASP A 51 -26.45 -6.04 -0.55
CA ASP A 51 -26.70 -7.34 -1.17
C ASP A 51 -27.05 -7.23 -2.68
N CYS A 52 -27.08 -6.01 -3.21
CA CYS A 52 -27.27 -5.78 -4.64
C CYS A 52 -26.00 -6.13 -5.41
N ASN A 53 -26.18 -6.65 -6.64
CA ASN A 53 -25.07 -6.83 -7.57
C ASN A 53 -24.43 -5.49 -7.92
N ILE A 54 -23.10 -5.42 -7.99
CA ILE A 54 -22.38 -4.18 -8.32
C ILE A 54 -22.79 -3.61 -9.68
N ASN A 55 -23.10 -4.48 -10.65
CA ASN A 55 -23.55 -4.07 -11.99
C ASN A 55 -24.98 -3.49 -12.02
N SER A 56 -25.75 -3.69 -10.95
CA SER A 56 -27.11 -3.14 -10.80
C SER A 56 -27.13 -1.76 -10.13
N VAL A 57 -25.99 -1.30 -9.60
CA VAL A 57 -25.88 0.02 -8.97
C VAL A 57 -25.70 1.07 -10.06
N PHE A 58 -26.64 2.03 -10.11
CA PHE A 58 -26.60 3.14 -11.07
C PHE A 58 -25.28 3.93 -10.91
N ASN A 59 -24.60 4.24 -12.02
CA ASN A 59 -23.27 4.84 -12.07
C ASN A 59 -22.12 3.94 -11.61
N ALA A 60 -22.34 2.68 -11.29
CA ALA A 60 -21.22 1.77 -11.09
C ALA A 60 -20.58 1.47 -12.45
N LEU A 61 -19.26 1.39 -12.43
CA LEU A 61 -18.50 0.90 -13.57
C LEU A 61 -18.92 -0.56 -13.80
N ILE A 62 -19.30 -0.91 -15.03
CA ILE A 62 -19.62 -2.29 -15.38
C ILE A 62 -18.42 -3.16 -15.03
N SER A 63 -18.65 -4.17 -14.20
CA SER A 63 -17.61 -5.04 -13.64
C SER A 63 -17.59 -6.38 -14.36
N TRP A 64 -16.40 -6.96 -14.56
CA TRP A 64 -16.23 -8.34 -14.98
C TRP A 64 -16.74 -9.36 -13.95
N TYR A 65 -16.70 -8.99 -12.67
CA TYR A 65 -17.01 -9.90 -11.58
C TYR A 65 -18.48 -9.77 -11.17
N ASP A 66 -19.13 -10.91 -11.03
CA ASP A 66 -20.48 -11.00 -10.49
C ASP A 66 -20.43 -11.00 -8.95
N ILE A 67 -20.19 -9.84 -8.37
CA ILE A 67 -20.01 -9.64 -6.94
C ILE A 67 -21.07 -8.68 -6.38
N THR A 68 -21.38 -8.87 -5.09
CA THR A 68 -22.24 -7.94 -4.38
C THR A 68 -21.48 -6.66 -3.99
N PHE A 69 -22.22 -5.60 -3.75
CA PHE A 69 -21.64 -4.33 -3.32
C PHE A 69 -20.83 -4.47 -2.02
N ARG A 70 -21.27 -5.33 -1.09
CA ARG A 70 -20.53 -5.67 0.13
C ARG A 70 -19.17 -6.31 -0.18
N GLN A 71 -19.12 -7.24 -1.13
CA GLN A 71 -17.88 -7.88 -1.56
C GLN A 71 -16.93 -6.89 -2.23
N TYR A 72 -17.48 -5.98 -3.04
CA TYR A 72 -16.71 -4.90 -3.65
C TYR A 72 -16.07 -3.99 -2.60
N ILE A 73 -16.82 -3.60 -1.56
CA ILE A 73 -16.26 -2.82 -0.43
C ILE A 73 -15.14 -3.60 0.25
N ALA A 74 -15.31 -4.88 0.51
CA ALA A 74 -14.27 -5.71 1.15
C ALA A 74 -13.00 -5.78 0.29
N LEU A 75 -13.11 -5.98 -1.03
CA LEU A 75 -11.98 -5.95 -1.96
C LEU A 75 -11.28 -4.58 -1.96
N THR A 76 -12.06 -3.49 -1.97
CA THR A 76 -11.51 -2.14 -1.90
C THR A 76 -10.70 -1.91 -0.63
N VAL A 77 -11.23 -2.32 0.52
CA VAL A 77 -10.53 -2.23 1.82
C VAL A 77 -9.23 -3.04 1.80
N MET A 78 -9.25 -4.27 1.29
CA MET A 78 -8.05 -5.09 1.15
C MET A 78 -7.02 -4.42 0.23
N GLY A 79 -7.46 -3.87 -0.91
CA GLY A 79 -6.62 -3.13 -1.83
C GLY A 79 -5.94 -1.92 -1.19
N ILE A 80 -6.67 -1.15 -0.40
CA ILE A 80 -6.14 0.01 0.33
C ILE A 80 -5.06 -0.42 1.34
N TYR A 81 -5.26 -1.51 2.09
CA TYR A 81 -4.23 -2.03 3.00
C TYR A 81 -2.97 -2.49 2.26
N ILE A 82 -3.12 -3.21 1.15
CA ILE A 82 -1.97 -3.66 0.35
C ILE A 82 -1.18 -2.45 -0.15
N LEU A 83 -1.84 -1.45 -0.74
CA LEU A 83 -1.20 -0.22 -1.20
C LEU A 83 -0.51 0.52 -0.06
N SER A 84 -1.14 0.63 1.09
CA SER A 84 -0.57 1.27 2.28
C SER A 84 0.71 0.55 2.75
N PHE A 85 0.72 -0.77 2.81
CA PHE A 85 1.93 -1.52 3.18
C PHE A 85 3.04 -1.38 2.15
N VAL A 86 2.74 -1.47 0.86
CA VAL A 86 3.74 -1.30 -0.20
C VAL A 86 4.34 0.10 -0.17
N THR A 87 3.53 1.14 -0.02
CA THR A 87 4.01 2.53 0.08
C THR A 87 4.86 2.74 1.31
N ALA A 88 4.50 2.15 2.46
CA ALA A 88 5.29 2.20 3.67
C ALA A 88 6.67 1.54 3.48
N LEU A 89 6.74 0.37 2.83
CA LEU A 89 8.00 -0.31 2.52
C LEU A 89 8.89 0.53 1.60
N ILE A 90 8.33 1.11 0.55
CA ILE A 90 9.08 1.98 -0.39
C ILE A 90 9.57 3.24 0.33
N SER A 91 8.73 3.87 1.14
CA SER A 91 9.10 5.06 1.92
C SER A 91 10.24 4.78 2.90
N MET A 92 10.19 3.65 3.60
CA MET A 92 11.27 3.21 4.48
C MET A 92 12.58 2.94 3.72
N PHE A 93 12.49 2.35 2.51
CA PHE A 93 13.64 2.14 1.65
C PHE A 93 14.26 3.47 1.21
N ILE A 94 13.47 4.43 0.71
CA ILE A 94 13.95 5.76 0.32
C ILE A 94 14.59 6.48 1.50
N SER A 95 13.95 6.45 2.67
CA SER A 95 14.49 7.03 3.90
C SER A 95 15.84 6.41 4.32
N SER A 96 16.08 5.15 3.96
CA SER A 96 17.36 4.47 4.28
C SER A 96 18.50 4.84 3.33
N ILE A 97 18.19 5.35 2.13
CA ILE A 97 19.20 5.74 1.12
C ILE A 97 19.52 7.22 1.21
N GLY A 98 18.54 8.04 1.56
CA GLY A 98 18.68 9.50 1.57
C GLY A 98 19.73 9.96 2.57
N LYS A 99 20.75 10.69 2.10
CA LYS A 99 21.84 11.23 2.94
C LYS A 99 21.42 12.52 3.66
N SER A 100 20.44 13.25 3.15
CA SER A 100 19.91 14.48 3.72
C SER A 100 18.39 14.45 3.75
N TYR A 101 17.80 15.22 4.65
CA TYR A 101 16.35 15.34 4.77
C TYR A 101 15.69 15.87 3.48
N ILE A 102 16.32 16.85 2.83
CA ILE A 102 15.86 17.43 1.57
C ILE A 102 15.84 16.38 0.45
N ALA A 103 16.88 15.54 0.36
CA ALA A 103 16.94 14.48 -0.65
C ALA A 103 15.83 13.43 -0.43
N VAL A 104 15.52 13.09 0.82
CA VAL A 104 14.43 12.15 1.13
C VAL A 104 13.08 12.74 0.71
N ILE A 105 12.79 13.98 1.05
CA ILE A 105 11.54 14.65 0.65
C ILE A 105 11.45 14.75 -0.87
N GLY A 106 12.54 15.16 -1.53
CA GLY A 106 12.59 15.28 -2.99
C GLY A 106 12.32 13.96 -3.74
N MET A 107 12.64 12.80 -3.14
CA MET A 107 12.31 11.49 -3.69
C MET A 107 10.89 11.03 -3.32
N LEU A 108 10.41 11.35 -2.12
CA LEU A 108 9.09 10.94 -1.68
C LEU A 108 7.97 11.69 -2.38
N LEU A 109 8.16 12.97 -2.69
CA LEU A 109 7.12 13.81 -3.28
C LEU A 109 6.68 13.32 -4.66
N PRO A 110 7.55 13.07 -5.67
CA PRO A 110 7.13 12.52 -6.95
C PRO A 110 6.56 11.10 -6.81
N LEU A 111 7.08 10.30 -5.88
CA LEU A 111 6.54 8.98 -5.60
C LEU A 111 5.11 9.05 -5.09
N THR A 112 4.80 9.92 -4.14
CA THR A 112 3.43 10.08 -3.62
C THR A 112 2.47 10.58 -4.69
N LEU A 113 2.89 11.51 -5.55
CA LEU A 113 2.09 11.97 -6.69
C LEU A 113 1.81 10.82 -7.67
N PHE A 114 2.82 10.03 -8.02
CA PHE A 114 2.65 8.85 -8.87
C PHE A 114 1.66 7.84 -8.26
N LEU A 115 1.76 7.57 -6.96
CA LEU A 115 0.87 6.67 -6.25
C LEU A 115 -0.57 7.16 -6.28
N ILE A 116 -0.80 8.46 -6.03
CA ILE A 116 -2.14 9.05 -6.03
C ILE A 116 -2.73 9.02 -7.44
N ILE A 117 -2.02 9.50 -8.44
CA ILE A 117 -2.57 9.68 -9.79
C ILE A 117 -2.74 8.34 -10.51
N VAL A 118 -1.72 7.46 -10.45
CA VAL A 118 -1.68 6.24 -11.25
C VAL A 118 -2.28 5.05 -10.51
N LEU A 119 -1.84 4.80 -9.28
CA LEU A 119 -2.25 3.59 -8.57
C LEU A 119 -3.66 3.73 -7.98
N LEU A 120 -3.99 4.86 -7.38
CA LEU A 120 -5.32 5.04 -6.78
C LEU A 120 -6.41 4.99 -7.85
N GLY A 121 -6.23 5.71 -8.97
CA GLY A 121 -7.16 5.70 -10.09
C GLY A 121 -7.36 4.29 -10.66
N ASN A 122 -6.26 3.61 -11.00
CA ASN A 122 -6.35 2.33 -11.70
C ASN A 122 -6.65 1.12 -10.80
N LEU A 123 -6.21 1.14 -9.55
CA LEU A 123 -6.29 -0.04 -8.67
C LEU A 123 -7.41 0.06 -7.63
N ILE A 124 -7.90 1.27 -7.32
CA ILE A 124 -9.00 1.44 -6.37
C ILE A 124 -10.27 1.89 -7.07
N ILE A 125 -10.24 2.98 -7.86
CA ILE A 125 -11.44 3.55 -8.48
C ILE A 125 -11.94 2.61 -9.59
N ASP A 126 -11.07 2.25 -10.53
CA ASP A 126 -11.42 1.41 -11.69
C ASP A 126 -11.06 -0.07 -11.47
N MET A 127 -11.15 -0.55 -10.25
CA MET A 127 -10.62 -1.85 -9.84
C MET A 127 -11.18 -3.01 -10.66
N THR A 128 -12.48 -3.02 -10.92
CA THR A 128 -13.19 -4.11 -11.61
C THR A 128 -13.75 -3.70 -12.97
N ALA A 129 -13.32 -2.58 -13.52
CA ALA A 129 -13.89 -2.00 -14.74
C ALA A 129 -13.69 -2.93 -15.96
N ILE A 130 -14.78 -3.07 -16.77
CA ILE A 130 -14.83 -4.00 -17.92
C ILE A 130 -13.81 -3.69 -19.02
N TRP A 131 -13.34 -2.44 -19.14
CA TRP A 131 -12.29 -2.09 -20.12
C TRP A 131 -10.88 -2.53 -19.75
N LYS A 132 -10.69 -3.10 -18.54
CA LYS A 132 -9.45 -3.74 -18.13
C LYS A 132 -9.57 -5.25 -18.29
N SER A 133 -8.42 -5.92 -18.51
CA SER A 133 -8.41 -7.38 -18.51
C SER A 133 -8.87 -7.92 -17.15
N GLU A 134 -9.62 -9.01 -17.15
CA GLU A 134 -10.07 -9.70 -15.93
C GLU A 134 -8.90 -10.02 -14.96
N LEU A 135 -7.75 -10.41 -15.51
CA LEU A 135 -6.56 -10.72 -14.72
C LEU A 135 -5.76 -9.48 -14.30
N PHE A 136 -6.13 -8.27 -14.73
CA PHE A 136 -5.38 -7.04 -14.42
C PHE A 136 -5.28 -6.80 -12.92
N LEU A 137 -6.37 -6.96 -12.20
CA LEU A 137 -6.42 -6.73 -10.76
C LEU A 137 -5.46 -7.65 -9.98
N PRO A 138 -5.60 -9.00 -10.04
CA PRO A 138 -4.74 -9.88 -9.25
C PRO A 138 -3.28 -9.77 -9.64
N ILE A 139 -2.95 -9.61 -10.94
CA ILE A 139 -1.58 -9.47 -11.41
C ILE A 139 -0.96 -8.17 -10.88
N SER A 140 -1.68 -7.06 -10.93
CA SER A 140 -1.18 -5.76 -10.47
C SER A 140 -0.88 -5.74 -8.97
N TYR A 141 -1.77 -6.30 -8.14
CA TYR A 141 -1.54 -6.38 -6.70
C TYR A 141 -0.41 -7.36 -6.35
N LEU A 142 -0.32 -8.48 -7.05
CA LEU A 142 0.80 -9.42 -6.92
C LEU A 142 2.14 -8.75 -7.28
N ALA A 143 2.20 -8.05 -8.41
CA ALA A 143 3.40 -7.34 -8.85
C ALA A 143 3.83 -6.29 -7.83
N LEU A 144 2.89 -5.48 -7.32
CA LEU A 144 3.19 -4.44 -6.32
C LEU A 144 3.71 -5.03 -5.01
N THR A 145 3.11 -6.11 -4.51
CA THR A 145 3.59 -6.77 -3.29
C THR A 145 4.97 -7.38 -3.48
N LEU A 146 5.23 -8.02 -4.62
CA LEU A 146 6.54 -8.56 -4.96
C LEU A 146 7.59 -7.45 -5.05
N ILE A 147 7.29 -6.33 -5.71
CA ILE A 147 8.19 -5.17 -5.78
C ILE A 147 8.56 -4.68 -4.37
N GLY A 148 7.59 -4.51 -3.49
CA GLY A 148 7.82 -4.09 -2.11
C GLY A 148 8.73 -5.06 -1.34
N ILE A 149 8.49 -6.35 -1.47
CA ILE A 149 9.29 -7.40 -0.82
C ILE A 149 10.70 -7.46 -1.39
N VAL A 150 10.86 -7.40 -2.72
CA VAL A 150 12.16 -7.44 -3.40
C VAL A 150 13.03 -6.25 -2.99
N ILE A 151 12.48 -5.03 -3.03
CA ILE A 151 13.17 -3.81 -2.63
C ILE A 151 13.71 -3.94 -1.19
N MET A 152 12.88 -4.44 -0.29
CA MET A 152 13.25 -4.63 1.10
C MET A 152 14.28 -5.74 1.31
N SER A 153 14.17 -6.83 0.53
CA SER A 153 15.13 -7.95 0.55
C SER A 153 16.51 -7.56 0.05
N ILE A 154 16.59 -6.74 -1.00
CA ILE A 154 17.86 -6.20 -1.52
C ILE A 154 18.55 -5.38 -0.42
N ARG A 155 17.82 -4.52 0.25
CA ARG A 155 18.36 -3.72 1.34
C ARG A 155 18.87 -4.57 2.50
N TRP A 156 18.07 -5.56 2.88
CA TRP A 156 18.44 -6.52 3.92
C TRP A 156 19.76 -7.26 3.60
N LYS A 157 19.90 -7.73 2.36
CA LYS A 157 21.15 -8.40 1.93
C LYS A 157 22.35 -7.45 1.98
N LYS A 158 22.18 -6.21 1.52
CA LYS A 158 23.26 -5.22 1.51
C LYS A 158 23.74 -4.87 2.93
N GLU A 159 22.86 -4.83 3.90
CA GLU A 159 23.23 -4.61 5.29
C GLU A 159 23.94 -5.81 5.91
N ARG A 160 23.61 -7.04 5.48
CA ARG A 160 24.37 -8.24 5.93
C ARG A 160 25.82 -8.27 5.44
N VAL A 161 26.08 -7.79 4.22
CA VAL A 161 27.43 -7.80 3.63
C VAL A 161 28.32 -6.75 4.29
N LEU A 162 27.78 -5.61 4.68
CA LEU A 162 28.51 -4.55 5.38
C LEU A 162 28.91 -4.92 6.82
N ASP A 163 28.31 -5.98 7.38
CA ASP A 163 28.65 -6.50 8.72
C ASP A 163 29.86 -7.47 8.74
N ILE A 164 30.41 -7.83 7.57
CA ILE A 164 31.48 -8.85 7.44
C ILE A 164 32.85 -8.21 7.14
N VAL A 165 32.91 -6.92 6.87
CA VAL A 165 34.13 -6.14 6.65
C VAL A 165 34.36 -5.22 7.85
#